data_54bd646b4196793c89dfdb6e9b4d4cd3
#
_entry.id   54bd646b4196793c89dfdb6e9b4d4cd3
#
_cell.length_a   1.000
_cell.length_b   1.000
_cell.length_c   1.000
_cell.angle_alpha   90.00
_cell.angle_beta   90.00
_cell.angle_gamma   90.00
#
_symmetry.space_group_name_H-M   'P 1'
#
loop_
_entity.id
_entity.type
_entity.pdbx_description
1 polymer ?
#
loop_
_entity_poly.entity_id
_entity_poly.type
_entity_poly.pdbx_seq_one_letter_code
_entity_poly.pdbx_strand_id
1 'polypeptide(L)'
;MSVSPRYRGHRRACSVLAFLLVLGSAACGSDTGSSTSPPESPEATQITDIVRGKVTELGVSSAVYGVWRGDDRIALGAFGGSPLGVPATPEMKVRVGQPMEPMLSTVLWRLDGDGVLKIDEPIARWLPEFPRADKITPRMLADSTSGIADYVTEPEFLKIFGENPIREWTASQLFERANARPPLFEPGTDFAYAHSDLVVLGEVLQNATGKTLGELITEHILTPLGMHNSKVVLDPAIDPPYLHGYTNERNVFEDSTFWNPTAFLHSGNLNAPVADLGRWVRALAKGERLTPDQFQQMMGPSTAGLGPFTPERYFAFGVVHLADWLYMNPAYGGYNGVAFHDTRTETTIIVYTTHGPTSPATNNAIAIGTALATHLVPDRPPAVPG
;
A
#
# COMPACT_ATOMS: atom_id res chain seq x y z
N MET A 1 -30.33 -1.99 57.30
CA MET A 1 -31.57 -1.27 56.97
C MET A 1 -31.70 -1.37 55.45
N SER A 2 -32.23 -2.43 54.94
CA SER A 2 -33.57 -2.82 54.56
C SER A 2 -34.43 -1.69 53.98
N VAL A 3 -34.70 -1.73 52.68
CA VAL A 3 -36.04 -1.69 52.14
C VAL A 3 -36.03 -2.02 50.64
N SER A 4 -36.72 -3.09 50.27
CA SER A 4 -37.15 -3.49 48.92
C SER A 4 -38.57 -3.02 48.70
N PRO A 5 -39.04 -2.70 47.51
CA PRO A 5 -40.46 -2.76 47.20
C PRO A 5 -40.79 -3.85 46.13
N ARG A 6 -41.79 -4.59 46.51
CA ARG A 6 -42.50 -5.60 45.70
C ARG A 6 -43.36 -4.95 44.61
N TYR A 7 -43.36 -5.52 43.40
CA TYR A 7 -44.35 -5.21 42.36
C TYR A 7 -45.36 -6.37 42.17
N ARG A 8 -46.66 -6.01 42.27
CA ARG A 8 -47.82 -6.88 42.10
C ARG A 8 -48.12 -7.11 40.62
N GLY A 9 -48.47 -8.37 40.31
CA GLY A 9 -48.97 -8.77 39.00
C GLY A 9 -50.43 -8.41 38.77
N HIS A 10 -50.75 -8.14 37.50
CA HIS A 10 -52.11 -8.20 36.97
C HIS A 10 -52.19 -9.21 35.85
N ARG A 11 -52.98 -10.29 36.11
CA ARG A 11 -53.44 -11.24 35.10
C ARG A 11 -54.56 -10.58 34.29
N ARG A 12 -54.48 -10.66 32.98
CA ARG A 12 -55.64 -10.51 32.07
C ARG A 12 -55.73 -11.69 31.14
N ALA A 13 -56.99 -12.10 30.98
CA ALA A 13 -57.42 -13.36 30.44
C ALA A 13 -57.28 -13.49 28.92
N CYS A 14 -57.11 -14.75 28.50
CA CYS A 14 -57.14 -15.24 27.12
C CYS A 14 -58.50 -15.11 26.49
N SER A 15 -58.54 -14.76 25.21
CA SER A 15 -59.66 -15.15 24.31
C SER A 15 -59.06 -15.97 23.17
N VAL A 16 -59.51 -17.23 23.10
CA VAL A 16 -59.14 -18.19 22.06
C VAL A 16 -60.05 -17.94 20.86
N LEU A 17 -59.52 -17.66 19.71
CA LEU A 17 -60.21 -17.70 18.43
C LEU A 17 -59.58 -18.83 17.60
N ALA A 18 -60.38 -19.90 17.39
CA ALA A 18 -60.02 -21.02 16.54
C ALA A 18 -60.22 -20.62 15.05
N PHE A 19 -59.17 -20.71 14.25
CA PHE A 19 -59.28 -20.66 12.79
C PHE A 19 -58.91 -22.02 12.20
N LEU A 20 -59.82 -22.57 11.42
CA LEU A 20 -59.66 -23.82 10.67
C LEU A 20 -58.56 -23.68 9.63
N LEU A 21 -57.57 -24.58 9.68
CA LEU A 21 -56.56 -24.76 8.65
C LEU A 21 -57.08 -25.67 7.55
N VAL A 22 -57.16 -25.14 6.34
CA VAL A 22 -57.26 -25.91 5.11
C VAL A 22 -55.84 -26.34 4.71
N LEU A 23 -55.59 -27.65 4.73
CA LEU A 23 -54.35 -28.26 4.24
C LEU A 23 -54.29 -28.21 2.72
N GLY A 24 -53.56 -27.24 2.18
CA GLY A 24 -53.09 -27.29 0.80
C GLY A 24 -51.65 -27.84 0.79
N SER A 25 -51.48 -29.05 0.30
CA SER A 25 -50.17 -29.66 0.07
C SER A 25 -49.49 -28.98 -1.13
N ALA A 26 -48.67 -27.93 -0.83
CA ALA A 26 -47.72 -27.44 -1.79
C ALA A 26 -46.38 -28.18 -1.56
N ALA A 27 -45.98 -28.96 -2.56
CA ALA A 27 -44.66 -29.57 -2.62
C ALA A 27 -43.60 -28.44 -2.69
N CYS A 28 -42.88 -28.17 -1.59
CA CYS A 28 -41.68 -27.37 -1.61
C CYS A 28 -40.55 -28.18 -2.29
N GLY A 29 -40.35 -27.92 -3.57
CA GLY A 29 -39.06 -28.22 -4.19
C GLY A 29 -37.98 -27.39 -3.49
N SER A 30 -37.09 -28.04 -2.80
CA SER A 30 -35.87 -27.43 -2.30
C SER A 30 -34.95 -27.13 -3.47
N ASP A 31 -35.15 -25.97 -4.11
CA ASP A 31 -34.09 -25.36 -4.92
C ASP A 31 -32.98 -24.94 -3.98
N THR A 32 -32.03 -25.84 -3.77
CA THR A 32 -30.69 -25.48 -3.34
C THR A 32 -30.04 -24.74 -4.51
N GLY A 33 -30.29 -23.44 -4.59
CA GLY A 33 -29.60 -22.54 -5.48
C GLY A 33 -28.13 -22.55 -5.12
N SER A 34 -27.39 -23.49 -5.69
CA SER A 34 -25.95 -23.41 -5.81
C SER A 34 -25.67 -22.17 -6.62
N SER A 35 -25.22 -21.10 -5.97
CA SER A 35 -24.64 -19.95 -6.65
C SER A 35 -23.30 -20.40 -7.23
N THR A 36 -23.32 -21.10 -8.35
CA THR A 36 -22.13 -21.34 -9.14
C THR A 36 -21.72 -20.00 -9.72
N SER A 37 -20.65 -19.43 -9.15
CA SER A 37 -19.93 -18.33 -9.80
C SER A 37 -19.67 -18.73 -11.27
N PRO A 38 -19.78 -17.80 -12.23
CA PRO A 38 -19.44 -18.10 -13.62
C PRO A 38 -18.05 -18.76 -13.69
N PRO A 39 -17.86 -19.76 -14.58
CA PRO A 39 -16.54 -20.38 -14.72
C PRO A 39 -15.49 -19.31 -15.02
N GLU A 40 -14.37 -19.38 -14.31
CA GLU A 40 -13.23 -18.49 -14.57
C GLU A 40 -12.79 -18.61 -16.04
N SER A 41 -12.38 -17.49 -16.64
CA SER A 41 -11.83 -17.50 -17.99
C SER A 41 -10.55 -18.35 -18.06
N PRO A 42 -10.21 -18.94 -19.22
CA PRO A 42 -8.94 -19.67 -19.36
C PRO A 42 -7.72 -18.84 -18.94
N GLU A 43 -7.71 -17.53 -19.23
CA GLU A 43 -6.66 -16.61 -18.83
C GLU A 43 -6.60 -16.47 -17.30
N ALA A 44 -7.74 -16.31 -16.63
CA ALA A 44 -7.81 -16.24 -15.17
C ALA A 44 -7.32 -17.53 -14.51
N THR A 45 -7.63 -18.69 -15.10
CA THR A 45 -7.14 -19.99 -14.63
C THR A 45 -5.60 -20.07 -14.74
N GLN A 46 -5.03 -19.65 -15.88
CA GLN A 46 -3.58 -19.64 -16.06
C GLN A 46 -2.87 -18.72 -15.07
N ILE A 47 -3.39 -17.51 -14.84
CA ILE A 47 -2.89 -16.58 -13.81
C ILE A 47 -2.89 -17.24 -12.44
N THR A 48 -4.02 -17.85 -12.07
CA THR A 48 -4.21 -18.53 -10.79
C THR A 48 -3.22 -19.68 -10.61
N ASP A 49 -2.96 -20.46 -11.65
CA ASP A 49 -2.01 -21.58 -11.63
C ASP A 49 -0.56 -21.10 -11.50
N ILE A 50 -0.18 -20.00 -12.19
CA ILE A 50 1.15 -19.38 -12.03
C ILE A 50 1.36 -18.93 -10.59
N VAL A 51 0.40 -18.21 -10.00
CA VAL A 51 0.50 -17.74 -8.60
C VAL A 51 0.60 -18.93 -7.66
N ARG A 52 -0.26 -19.94 -7.80
CA ARG A 52 -0.24 -21.16 -6.96
C ARG A 52 1.10 -21.87 -7.03
N GLY A 53 1.63 -22.06 -8.23
CA GLY A 53 2.94 -22.69 -8.45
C GLY A 53 4.06 -21.93 -7.75
N LYS A 54 4.09 -20.60 -7.90
CA LYS A 54 5.11 -19.74 -7.28
C LYS A 54 4.98 -19.67 -5.75
N VAL A 55 3.78 -19.60 -5.21
CA VAL A 55 3.55 -19.67 -3.75
C VAL A 55 4.16 -20.94 -3.16
N THR A 56 3.94 -22.07 -3.84
CA THR A 56 4.51 -23.36 -3.43
C THR A 56 6.03 -23.40 -3.57
N GLU A 57 6.56 -22.95 -4.72
CA GLU A 57 8.01 -22.90 -5.02
C GLU A 57 8.77 -22.05 -4.01
N LEU A 58 8.24 -20.86 -3.67
CA LEU A 58 8.90 -19.89 -2.80
C LEU A 58 8.66 -20.18 -1.30
N GLY A 59 7.71 -21.06 -0.97
CA GLY A 59 7.39 -21.39 0.41
C GLY A 59 6.87 -20.23 1.24
N VAL A 60 6.22 -19.23 0.59
CA VAL A 60 5.59 -18.10 1.29
C VAL A 60 4.35 -18.56 2.05
N SER A 61 4.03 -17.93 3.18
CA SER A 61 2.85 -18.29 3.98
C SER A 61 1.55 -17.97 3.27
N SER A 62 1.52 -16.84 2.58
CA SER A 62 0.32 -16.43 1.84
C SER A 62 0.66 -15.46 0.71
N ALA A 63 -0.24 -15.38 -0.26
CA ALA A 63 -0.24 -14.37 -1.31
C ALA A 63 -1.67 -13.87 -1.55
N VAL A 64 -1.83 -12.57 -1.78
CA VAL A 64 -3.02 -11.94 -2.33
C VAL A 64 -2.64 -11.24 -3.63
N TYR A 65 -3.46 -11.35 -4.67
CA TYR A 65 -3.11 -10.82 -5.98
C TYR A 65 -4.32 -10.33 -6.76
N GLY A 66 -4.07 -9.43 -7.71
CA GLY A 66 -5.04 -8.98 -8.67
C GLY A 66 -4.39 -8.60 -10.00
N VAL A 67 -5.10 -8.87 -11.09
CA VAL A 67 -4.68 -8.58 -12.46
C VAL A 67 -5.83 -7.91 -13.20
N TRP A 68 -5.51 -6.81 -13.90
CA TRP A 68 -6.46 -6.05 -14.72
C TRP A 68 -5.87 -5.76 -16.10
N ARG A 69 -6.74 -5.54 -17.08
CA ARG A 69 -6.41 -4.95 -18.38
C ARG A 69 -7.37 -3.80 -18.64
N GLY A 70 -6.84 -2.58 -18.71
CA GLY A 70 -7.67 -1.39 -18.59
C GLY A 70 -8.48 -1.43 -17.32
N ASP A 71 -9.78 -1.26 -17.39
CA ASP A 71 -10.68 -1.30 -16.23
C ASP A 71 -11.22 -2.71 -15.93
N ASP A 72 -11.01 -3.67 -16.84
CA ASP A 72 -11.48 -5.05 -16.69
C ASP A 72 -10.59 -5.85 -15.73
N ARG A 73 -11.22 -6.42 -14.71
CA ARG A 73 -10.56 -7.34 -13.79
C ARG A 73 -10.47 -8.74 -14.42
N ILE A 74 -9.24 -9.21 -14.71
CA ILE A 74 -8.98 -10.53 -15.27
C ILE A 74 -8.97 -11.59 -14.17
N ALA A 75 -8.24 -11.32 -13.06
CA ALA A 75 -8.14 -12.23 -11.93
C ALA A 75 -8.04 -11.45 -10.61
N LEU A 76 -8.58 -12.02 -9.54
CA LEU A 76 -8.42 -11.55 -8.18
C LEU A 76 -8.48 -12.76 -7.26
N GLY A 77 -7.47 -12.98 -6.42
CA GLY A 77 -7.42 -14.18 -5.62
C GLY A 77 -6.43 -14.13 -4.46
N ALA A 78 -6.39 -15.22 -3.71
CA ALA A 78 -5.48 -15.41 -2.60
C ALA A 78 -5.10 -16.89 -2.48
N PHE A 79 -3.90 -17.15 -1.94
CA PHE A 79 -3.42 -18.48 -1.58
C PHE A 79 -2.76 -18.48 -0.20
N GLY A 80 -2.75 -19.66 0.43
CA GLY A 80 -2.16 -19.83 1.75
C GLY A 80 -3.02 -19.26 2.87
N GLY A 81 -2.40 -18.86 3.96
CA GLY A 81 -3.09 -18.33 5.14
C GLY A 81 -2.13 -18.12 6.30
N SER A 82 -2.66 -17.72 7.44
CA SER A 82 -1.87 -17.61 8.65
C SER A 82 -1.52 -18.99 9.21
N PRO A 83 -0.39 -19.17 9.92
CA PRO A 83 -0.08 -20.39 10.67
C PRO A 83 -1.16 -20.80 11.68
N LEU A 84 -2.04 -19.88 12.08
CA LEU A 84 -3.19 -20.18 12.94
C LEU A 84 -4.39 -20.78 12.18
N GLY A 85 -4.24 -21.09 10.88
CA GLY A 85 -5.25 -21.73 10.07
C GLY A 85 -6.32 -20.80 9.49
N VAL A 86 -6.10 -19.47 9.51
CA VAL A 86 -6.98 -18.51 8.85
C VAL A 86 -6.61 -18.42 7.37
N PRO A 87 -7.47 -18.87 6.43
CA PRO A 87 -7.20 -18.79 5.01
C PRO A 87 -7.06 -17.34 4.54
N ALA A 88 -6.13 -17.07 3.61
CA ALA A 88 -6.04 -15.77 2.95
C ALA A 88 -7.22 -15.56 2.01
N THR A 89 -7.76 -14.33 1.98
CA THR A 89 -8.79 -13.91 1.03
C THR A 89 -8.39 -12.63 0.31
N PRO A 90 -8.88 -12.37 -0.91
CA PRO A 90 -8.49 -11.20 -1.69
C PRO A 90 -8.97 -9.85 -1.10
N GLU A 91 -9.93 -9.89 -0.15
CA GLU A 91 -10.42 -8.71 0.57
C GLU A 91 -9.51 -8.30 1.73
N MET A 92 -8.57 -9.16 2.12
CA MET A 92 -7.65 -8.89 3.21
C MET A 92 -6.74 -7.71 2.89
N LYS A 93 -6.67 -6.78 3.84
CA LYS A 93 -5.79 -5.62 3.78
C LYS A 93 -4.35 -6.02 4.09
N VAL A 94 -3.43 -5.35 3.45
CA VAL A 94 -1.99 -5.43 3.69
C VAL A 94 -1.45 -4.07 4.07
N ARG A 95 -0.27 -4.00 4.69
CA ARG A 95 0.50 -2.77 4.78
C ARG A 95 1.14 -2.50 3.42
N VAL A 96 0.81 -1.33 2.84
CA VAL A 96 1.01 -1.07 1.42
C VAL A 96 2.45 -0.70 1.08
N GLY A 97 3.12 0.10 1.93
CA GLY A 97 4.48 0.60 1.63
C GLY A 97 4.51 1.54 0.43
N GLN A 98 5.50 1.35 -0.46
CA GLN A 98 5.82 2.25 -1.56
C GLN A 98 4.65 2.74 -2.44
N PRO A 99 3.61 2.00 -2.79
CA PRO A 99 2.50 2.55 -3.57
C PRO A 99 1.79 3.77 -2.92
N MET A 100 2.05 4.07 -1.65
CA MET A 100 1.64 5.30 -1.00
C MET A 100 2.49 6.52 -1.39
N GLU A 101 3.75 6.34 -1.78
CA GLU A 101 4.67 7.45 -2.13
C GLU A 101 4.15 8.30 -3.30
N PRO A 102 3.73 7.72 -4.45
CA PRO A 102 3.12 8.53 -5.49
C PRO A 102 1.76 9.13 -5.09
N MET A 103 1.10 8.66 -4.01
CA MET A 103 -0.06 9.36 -3.45
C MET A 103 0.39 10.68 -2.80
N LEU A 104 1.48 10.69 -2.00
CA LEU A 104 2.04 11.93 -1.45
C LEU A 104 2.40 12.90 -2.58
N SER A 105 3.07 12.40 -3.60
CA SER A 105 3.48 13.21 -4.75
C SER A 105 2.28 13.78 -5.51
N THR A 106 1.20 13.00 -5.67
CA THR A 106 -0.04 13.49 -6.29
C THR A 106 -0.70 14.58 -5.44
N VAL A 107 -0.73 14.41 -4.10
CA VAL A 107 -1.20 15.47 -3.18
C VAL A 107 -0.34 16.72 -3.31
N LEU A 108 0.99 16.60 -3.35
CA LEU A 108 1.92 17.71 -3.55
C LEU A 108 1.59 18.50 -4.82
N TRP A 109 1.46 17.80 -5.97
CA TRP A 109 1.13 18.43 -7.25
C TRP A 109 -0.23 19.13 -7.25
N ARG A 110 -1.22 18.56 -6.57
CA ARG A 110 -2.53 19.19 -6.42
C ARG A 110 -2.46 20.47 -5.60
N LEU A 111 -1.76 20.43 -4.45
CA LEU A 111 -1.61 21.60 -3.58
C LEU A 111 -0.80 22.71 -4.25
N ASP A 112 0.18 22.38 -5.11
CA ASP A 112 0.87 23.36 -5.96
C ASP A 112 -0.09 24.01 -6.96
N GLY A 113 -0.90 23.22 -7.64
CA GLY A 113 -1.91 23.70 -8.58
C GLY A 113 -2.98 24.58 -7.93
N ASP A 114 -3.38 24.24 -6.70
CA ASP A 114 -4.35 25.00 -5.90
C ASP A 114 -3.72 26.26 -5.24
N GLY A 115 -2.40 26.45 -5.40
CA GLY A 115 -1.67 27.62 -4.86
C GLY A 115 -1.47 27.60 -3.34
N VAL A 116 -1.65 26.47 -2.69
CA VAL A 116 -1.44 26.28 -1.23
C VAL A 116 0.05 26.27 -0.89
N LEU A 117 0.85 25.63 -1.73
CA LEU A 117 2.32 25.63 -1.66
C LEU A 117 2.90 25.76 -3.07
N LYS A 118 4.22 25.91 -3.16
CA LYS A 118 4.95 25.81 -4.42
C LYS A 118 5.97 24.69 -4.35
N ILE A 119 5.92 23.80 -5.34
CA ILE A 119 6.74 22.58 -5.38
C ILE A 119 8.25 22.89 -5.44
N ASP A 120 8.63 24.08 -5.95
CA ASP A 120 10.02 24.52 -6.10
C ASP A 120 10.43 25.62 -5.09
N GLU A 121 9.56 25.97 -4.11
CA GLU A 121 9.93 26.83 -2.99
C GLU A 121 10.74 26.07 -1.94
N PRO A 122 11.75 26.69 -1.28
CA PRO A 122 12.45 26.08 -0.16
C PRO A 122 11.52 25.66 0.97
N ILE A 123 11.75 24.48 1.56
CA ILE A 123 10.96 23.96 2.67
C ILE A 123 11.08 24.77 3.95
N ALA A 124 12.04 25.68 4.04
CA ALA A 124 12.24 26.60 5.17
C ALA A 124 10.96 27.37 5.54
N ARG A 125 10.03 27.56 4.61
CA ARG A 125 8.72 28.17 4.87
C ARG A 125 7.87 27.35 5.85
N TRP A 126 7.99 26.03 5.84
CA TRP A 126 7.16 25.10 6.61
C TRP A 126 7.95 24.35 7.70
N LEU A 127 9.27 24.18 7.49
CA LEU A 127 10.20 23.52 8.40
C LEU A 127 11.48 24.35 8.54
N PRO A 128 11.44 25.57 9.13
CA PRO A 128 12.58 26.49 9.17
C PRO A 128 13.80 25.94 9.94
N GLU A 129 13.57 25.06 10.92
CA GLU A 129 14.62 24.47 11.74
C GLU A 129 15.25 23.21 11.11
N PHE A 130 14.73 22.72 9.97
CA PHE A 130 15.29 21.55 9.32
C PHE A 130 16.62 21.89 8.64
N PRO A 131 17.67 21.07 8.79
CA PRO A 131 18.96 21.36 8.17
C PRO A 131 18.87 21.53 6.66
N ARG A 132 19.47 22.63 6.14
CA ARG A 132 19.45 22.99 4.70
C ARG A 132 18.04 23.25 4.13
N ALA A 133 17.08 23.57 4.98
CA ALA A 133 15.71 23.85 4.56
C ALA A 133 15.60 24.99 3.52
N ASP A 134 16.58 25.89 3.49
CA ASP A 134 16.71 26.99 2.52
C ASP A 134 17.13 26.53 1.11
N LYS A 135 17.60 25.27 0.96
CA LYS A 135 18.06 24.70 -0.31
C LYS A 135 17.20 23.55 -0.82
N ILE A 136 16.49 22.85 0.09
CA ILE A 136 15.67 21.69 -0.22
C ILE A 136 14.28 22.17 -0.62
N THR A 137 13.71 21.58 -1.68
CA THR A 137 12.35 21.86 -2.14
C THR A 137 11.45 20.63 -2.00
N PRO A 138 10.12 20.79 -1.95
CA PRO A 138 9.19 19.66 -1.97
C PRO A 138 9.39 18.72 -3.17
N ARG A 139 9.77 19.25 -4.34
CA ARG A 139 10.16 18.44 -5.51
C ARG A 139 11.31 17.50 -5.20
N MET A 140 12.39 18.01 -4.63
CA MET A 140 13.58 17.21 -4.30
C MET A 140 13.29 16.12 -3.27
N LEU A 141 12.34 16.35 -2.37
CA LEU A 141 11.88 15.32 -1.43
C LEU A 141 11.06 14.24 -2.14
N ALA A 142 10.19 14.63 -3.08
CA ALA A 142 9.31 13.70 -3.79
C ALA A 142 10.06 12.82 -4.81
N ASP A 143 11.16 13.33 -5.41
CA ASP A 143 11.96 12.59 -6.39
C ASP A 143 13.32 12.08 -5.84
N SER A 144 13.51 12.17 -4.51
CA SER A 144 14.71 11.67 -3.82
C SER A 144 16.03 12.29 -4.28
N THR A 145 16.00 13.59 -4.62
CA THR A 145 17.20 14.37 -4.98
C THR A 145 17.62 15.37 -3.91
N SER A 146 17.08 15.27 -2.69
CA SER A 146 17.38 16.19 -1.57
C SER A 146 18.79 16.04 -1.01
N GLY A 147 19.39 14.85 -1.13
CA GLY A 147 20.65 14.47 -0.51
C GLY A 147 20.56 14.18 1.00
N ILE A 148 19.35 14.07 1.57
CA ILE A 148 19.16 13.64 2.97
C ILE A 148 19.51 12.15 3.07
N ALA A 149 20.27 11.77 4.11
CA ALA A 149 20.57 10.36 4.34
C ALA A 149 19.32 9.59 4.79
N ASP A 150 19.18 8.35 4.35
CA ASP A 150 18.04 7.50 4.73
C ASP A 150 18.19 7.00 6.18
N TYR A 151 17.28 7.40 7.07
CA TYR A 151 17.29 6.98 8.47
C TYR A 151 17.08 5.46 8.62
N VAL A 152 16.38 4.80 7.69
CA VAL A 152 16.12 3.36 7.73
C VAL A 152 17.41 2.54 7.65
N THR A 153 18.48 3.11 7.10
CA THR A 153 19.81 2.48 7.02
C THR A 153 20.77 2.97 8.12
N GLU A 154 20.30 3.81 9.05
CA GLU A 154 21.10 4.33 10.14
C GLU A 154 21.26 3.27 11.24
N PRO A 155 22.52 2.97 11.70
CA PRO A 155 22.78 1.84 12.61
C PRO A 155 21.99 1.86 13.94
N GLU A 156 21.83 3.04 14.54
CA GLU A 156 21.11 3.15 15.82
C GLU A 156 19.59 3.00 15.62
N PHE A 157 19.05 3.49 14.48
CA PHE A 157 17.65 3.21 14.12
C PHE A 157 17.42 1.71 13.96
N LEU A 158 18.26 1.03 13.17
CA LEU A 158 18.15 -0.41 12.94
C LEU A 158 18.22 -1.21 14.25
N LYS A 159 19.12 -0.81 15.14
CA LYS A 159 19.24 -1.43 16.47
C LYS A 159 17.97 -1.25 17.30
N ILE A 160 17.50 -0.01 17.45
CA ILE A 160 16.32 0.30 18.26
C ILE A 160 15.07 -0.38 17.68
N PHE A 161 14.89 -0.32 16.35
CA PHE A 161 13.77 -0.97 15.68
C PHE A 161 13.83 -2.50 15.81
N GLY A 162 15.02 -3.09 15.64
CA GLY A 162 15.23 -4.52 15.83
C GLY A 162 15.00 -5.00 17.28
N GLU A 163 15.34 -4.19 18.29
CA GLU A 163 15.10 -4.50 19.69
C GLU A 163 13.62 -4.32 20.09
N ASN A 164 12.94 -3.30 19.53
CA ASN A 164 11.56 -2.97 19.88
C ASN A 164 10.74 -2.47 18.67
N PRO A 165 10.27 -3.36 17.79
CA PRO A 165 9.52 -2.98 16.59
C PRO A 165 8.11 -2.42 16.87
N ILE A 166 7.63 -2.50 18.12
CA ILE A 166 6.35 -1.91 18.54
C ILE A 166 6.50 -0.50 19.09
N ARG A 167 7.74 0.03 19.16
CA ARG A 167 8.00 1.40 19.60
C ARG A 167 7.32 2.40 18.68
N GLU A 168 6.69 3.41 19.26
CA GLU A 168 6.20 4.58 18.56
C GLU A 168 7.34 5.57 18.25
N TRP A 169 7.33 6.13 17.03
CA TRP A 169 8.27 7.13 16.58
C TRP A 169 7.57 8.44 16.22
N THR A 170 8.21 9.56 16.49
CA THR A 170 7.77 10.88 16.02
C THR A 170 8.60 11.34 14.82
N ALA A 171 8.07 12.26 14.01
CA ALA A 171 8.81 12.86 12.90
C ALA A 171 10.16 13.47 13.38
N SER A 172 10.16 14.17 14.53
CA SER A 172 11.39 14.75 15.10
C SER A 172 12.45 13.70 15.40
N GLN A 173 12.07 12.54 15.94
CA GLN A 173 13.00 11.44 16.20
C GLN A 173 13.56 10.85 14.91
N LEU A 174 12.74 10.71 13.86
CA LEU A 174 13.19 10.25 12.54
C LEU A 174 14.09 11.28 11.88
N PHE A 175 13.80 12.58 12.01
CA PHE A 175 14.69 13.66 11.55
C PHE A 175 16.04 13.62 12.26
N GLU A 176 16.07 13.38 13.57
CA GLU A 176 17.32 13.20 14.31
C GLU A 176 18.15 12.04 13.74
N ARG A 177 17.53 10.90 13.42
CA ARG A 177 18.23 9.76 12.81
C ARG A 177 18.72 10.08 11.38
N ALA A 178 17.91 10.74 10.55
CA ALA A 178 18.31 11.17 9.22
C ALA A 178 19.52 12.12 9.25
N ASN A 179 19.52 13.05 10.18
CA ASN A 179 20.58 14.06 10.33
C ASN A 179 21.79 13.59 11.19
N ALA A 180 21.76 12.36 11.73
CA ALA A 180 22.89 11.77 12.43
C ALA A 180 24.09 11.46 11.49
N ARG A 181 23.84 11.43 10.19
CA ARG A 181 24.84 11.26 9.14
C ARG A 181 24.98 12.54 8.30
N PRO A 182 26.17 12.81 7.72
CA PRO A 182 26.29 13.92 6.79
C PRO A 182 25.39 13.73 5.56
N PRO A 183 24.99 14.85 4.91
CA PRO A 183 24.27 14.78 3.65
C PRO A 183 25.06 13.99 2.60
N LEU A 184 24.36 13.28 1.74
CA LEU A 184 24.97 12.42 0.72
C LEU A 184 25.56 13.25 -0.43
N PHE A 185 24.87 14.36 -0.79
CA PHE A 185 25.25 15.30 -1.85
C PHE A 185 24.53 16.65 -1.65
N GLU A 186 24.85 17.65 -2.46
CA GLU A 186 24.11 18.91 -2.46
C GLU A 186 22.71 18.72 -3.08
N PRO A 187 21.66 19.37 -2.52
CA PRO A 187 20.29 19.22 -3.03
C PRO A 187 20.19 19.44 -4.55
N GLY A 188 19.53 18.53 -5.24
CA GLY A 188 19.30 18.56 -6.68
C GLY A 188 20.47 18.09 -7.55
N THR A 189 21.58 17.62 -6.99
CA THR A 189 22.78 17.28 -7.78
C THR A 189 22.94 15.78 -8.07
N ASP A 190 22.26 14.91 -7.34
CA ASP A 190 22.32 13.45 -7.52
C ASP A 190 21.04 12.82 -6.99
N PHE A 191 20.92 11.49 -7.05
CA PHE A 191 19.80 10.69 -6.57
C PHE A 191 20.25 9.73 -5.47
N ALA A 192 19.48 9.67 -4.39
CA ALA A 192 19.54 8.60 -3.40
C ALA A 192 18.15 8.42 -2.77
N TYR A 193 17.52 7.27 -2.98
CA TYR A 193 16.25 6.96 -2.36
C TYR A 193 16.36 7.04 -0.83
N ALA A 194 15.42 7.75 -0.20
CA ALA A 194 15.40 7.93 1.24
C ALA A 194 13.97 8.01 1.79
N HIS A 195 13.64 7.15 2.74
CA HIS A 195 12.40 7.28 3.53
C HIS A 195 12.37 8.62 4.28
N SER A 196 13.54 9.15 4.63
CA SER A 196 13.68 10.48 5.23
C SER A 196 13.01 11.57 4.42
N ASP A 197 13.16 11.54 3.10
CA ASP A 197 12.55 12.52 2.19
C ASP A 197 11.03 12.51 2.30
N LEU A 198 10.44 11.32 2.34
CA LEU A 198 8.99 11.14 2.41
C LEU A 198 8.42 11.57 3.77
N VAL A 199 9.18 11.34 4.86
CA VAL A 199 8.80 11.82 6.19
C VAL A 199 8.83 13.35 6.24
N VAL A 200 9.89 13.98 5.70
CA VAL A 200 10.00 15.45 5.60
C VAL A 200 8.90 16.02 4.71
N LEU A 201 8.65 15.40 3.55
CA LEU A 201 7.57 15.82 2.64
C LEU A 201 6.20 15.77 3.32
N GLY A 202 5.90 14.68 4.03
CA GLY A 202 4.64 14.57 4.76
C GLY A 202 4.45 15.69 5.79
N GLU A 203 5.48 16.04 6.54
CA GLU A 203 5.43 17.18 7.49
C GLU A 203 5.29 18.52 6.76
N VAL A 204 5.93 18.73 5.61
CA VAL A 204 5.73 19.92 4.78
C VAL A 204 4.27 20.04 4.34
N LEU A 205 3.66 18.96 3.85
CA LEU A 205 2.25 18.96 3.42
C LEU A 205 1.30 19.25 4.59
N GLN A 206 1.55 18.66 5.76
CA GLN A 206 0.77 18.90 6.98
C GLN A 206 0.88 20.36 7.44
N ASN A 207 2.09 20.90 7.50
CA ASN A 207 2.33 22.29 7.92
C ASN A 207 1.79 23.32 6.92
N ALA A 208 1.79 22.99 5.62
CA ALA A 208 1.24 23.86 4.58
C ALA A 208 -0.30 23.95 4.62
N THR A 209 -0.96 22.89 5.08
CA THR A 209 -2.42 22.76 4.99
C THR A 209 -3.14 22.81 6.34
N GLY A 210 -2.44 22.50 7.44
CA GLY A 210 -3.04 22.27 8.76
C GLY A 210 -3.82 20.96 8.86
N LYS A 211 -3.78 20.09 7.84
CA LYS A 211 -4.42 18.77 7.80
C LYS A 211 -3.39 17.67 8.03
N THR A 212 -3.82 16.55 8.60
CA THR A 212 -3.00 15.34 8.66
C THR A 212 -2.80 14.75 7.27
N LEU A 213 -1.71 14.01 7.04
CA LEU A 213 -1.48 13.33 5.76
C LEU A 213 -2.60 12.32 5.44
N GLY A 214 -3.16 11.66 6.47
CA GLY A 214 -4.30 10.76 6.29
C GLY A 214 -5.53 11.47 5.74
N GLU A 215 -5.84 12.68 6.22
CA GLU A 215 -6.93 13.51 5.69
C GLU A 215 -6.65 13.94 4.24
N LEU A 216 -5.42 14.38 3.95
CA LEU A 216 -5.03 14.80 2.59
C LEU A 216 -5.14 13.64 1.59
N ILE A 217 -4.61 12.47 1.90
CA ILE A 217 -4.71 11.29 1.03
C ILE A 217 -6.16 10.86 0.87
N THR A 218 -6.96 10.89 1.94
CA THR A 218 -8.37 10.53 1.88
C THR A 218 -9.14 11.48 0.97
N GLU A 219 -8.93 12.78 1.12
CA GLU A 219 -9.62 13.83 0.33
C GLU A 219 -9.22 13.81 -1.15
N HIS A 220 -7.92 13.72 -1.42
CA HIS A 220 -7.41 13.85 -2.79
C HIS A 220 -7.35 12.54 -3.58
N ILE A 221 -7.29 11.39 -2.90
CA ILE A 221 -7.04 10.08 -3.54
C ILE A 221 -8.14 9.06 -3.19
N LEU A 222 -8.27 8.68 -1.89
CA LEU A 222 -9.08 7.52 -1.52
C LEU A 222 -10.56 7.72 -1.82
N THR A 223 -11.15 8.84 -1.41
CA THR A 223 -12.56 9.16 -1.65
C THR A 223 -12.86 9.32 -3.14
N PRO A 224 -12.13 10.14 -3.91
CA PRO A 224 -12.41 10.32 -5.33
C PRO A 224 -12.27 9.05 -6.18
N LEU A 225 -11.36 8.14 -5.80
CA LEU A 225 -11.16 6.87 -6.49
C LEU A 225 -12.01 5.73 -5.94
N GLY A 226 -12.87 5.98 -4.95
CA GLY A 226 -13.73 4.95 -4.35
C GLY A 226 -12.95 3.85 -3.61
N MET A 227 -11.79 4.18 -3.02
CA MET A 227 -10.95 3.25 -2.25
C MET A 227 -11.42 3.17 -0.80
N HIS A 228 -12.67 2.78 -0.60
CA HIS A 228 -13.35 2.84 0.70
C HIS A 228 -12.83 1.83 1.74
N ASN A 229 -12.05 0.84 1.31
CA ASN A 229 -11.45 -0.17 2.20
C ASN A 229 -9.99 0.16 2.54
N SER A 230 -9.51 1.34 2.14
CA SER A 230 -8.14 1.81 2.35
C SER A 230 -8.08 2.92 3.38
N LYS A 231 -7.03 2.94 4.21
CA LYS A 231 -6.87 3.94 5.28
C LYS A 231 -5.39 4.15 5.60
N VAL A 232 -4.99 5.41 5.71
CA VAL A 232 -3.68 5.78 6.30
C VAL A 232 -3.78 5.61 7.82
N VAL A 233 -2.82 4.92 8.43
CA VAL A 233 -2.82 4.60 9.87
C VAL A 233 -1.47 4.90 10.49
N LEU A 234 -1.50 5.39 11.74
CA LEU A 234 -0.32 5.67 12.56
C LEU A 234 -0.28 4.80 13.83
N ASP A 235 -1.26 3.93 14.01
CA ASP A 235 -1.29 2.95 15.10
C ASP A 235 -1.07 1.53 14.53
N PRO A 236 -0.68 0.55 15.37
CA PRO A 236 -0.45 -0.82 14.93
C PRO A 236 -1.69 -1.55 14.40
N ALA A 237 -2.91 -1.09 14.71
CA ALA A 237 -4.14 -1.79 14.34
C ALA A 237 -4.38 -1.80 12.82
N ILE A 238 -4.93 -2.91 12.34
CA ILE A 238 -5.42 -3.05 10.97
C ILE A 238 -6.89 -3.45 11.05
N ASP A 239 -7.77 -2.66 10.43
CA ASP A 239 -9.20 -2.99 10.40
C ASP A 239 -9.43 -4.31 9.63
N PRO A 240 -10.20 -5.27 10.19
CA PRO A 240 -10.43 -6.53 9.52
C PRO A 240 -11.25 -6.38 8.21
N PRO A 241 -11.16 -7.32 7.26
CA PRO A 241 -10.22 -8.44 7.26
C PRO A 241 -8.81 -7.99 6.87
N TYR A 242 -7.77 -8.61 7.43
CA TYR A 242 -6.37 -8.33 7.11
C TYR A 242 -5.55 -9.61 6.98
N LEU A 243 -4.50 -9.55 6.16
CA LEU A 243 -3.50 -10.59 6.04
C LEU A 243 -2.50 -10.45 7.19
N HIS A 244 -2.11 -11.55 7.82
CA HIS A 244 -1.04 -11.51 8.80
C HIS A 244 0.33 -11.38 8.13
N GLY A 245 1.13 -10.41 8.55
CA GLY A 245 2.52 -10.23 8.14
C GLY A 245 3.45 -11.16 8.92
N TYR A 246 4.31 -11.91 8.24
CA TYR A 246 5.34 -12.74 8.85
C TYR A 246 6.70 -12.36 8.32
N THR A 247 7.71 -12.36 9.19
CA THR A 247 9.07 -11.96 8.85
C THR A 247 10.12 -12.82 9.56
N ASN A 248 11.33 -12.82 8.99
CA ASN A 248 12.54 -13.37 9.58
C ASN A 248 13.59 -12.27 9.89
N GLU A 249 13.24 -11.00 9.78
CA GLU A 249 14.18 -9.86 9.88
C GLU A 249 14.95 -9.80 11.20
N ARG A 250 14.39 -10.33 12.27
CA ARG A 250 15.03 -10.40 13.58
C ARG A 250 15.69 -11.78 13.86
N ASN A 251 15.97 -12.56 12.82
CA ASN A 251 16.51 -13.94 12.89
C ASN A 251 15.56 -14.91 13.64
N VAL A 252 14.28 -14.62 13.70
CA VAL A 252 13.22 -15.48 14.22
C VAL A 252 11.99 -15.32 13.33
N PHE A 253 11.36 -16.43 12.98
CA PHE A 253 10.09 -16.37 12.25
C PHE A 253 8.99 -15.92 13.21
N GLU A 254 8.43 -14.73 12.97
CA GLU A 254 7.46 -14.11 13.86
C GLU A 254 6.34 -13.38 13.10
N ASP A 255 5.24 -13.15 13.79
CA ASP A 255 4.14 -12.32 13.31
C ASP A 255 4.48 -10.84 13.55
N SER A 256 4.63 -10.10 12.47
CA SER A 256 4.94 -8.67 12.45
C SER A 256 3.73 -7.78 12.15
N THR A 257 2.53 -8.36 12.06
CA THR A 257 1.29 -7.66 11.68
C THR A 257 1.10 -6.34 12.44
N PHE A 258 1.40 -6.36 13.73
CA PHE A 258 1.17 -5.23 14.64
C PHE A 258 2.46 -4.47 15.02
N TRP A 259 3.52 -4.60 14.23
CA TRP A 259 4.67 -3.70 14.36
C TRP A 259 4.23 -2.26 14.16
N ASN A 260 4.84 -1.33 14.89
CA ASN A 260 4.35 0.05 14.89
C ASN A 260 4.67 0.75 13.57
N PRO A 261 3.65 1.21 12.81
CA PRO A 261 3.85 1.83 11.50
C PRO A 261 4.54 3.19 11.56
N THR A 262 4.61 3.83 12.74
CA THR A 262 5.29 5.12 12.88
C THR A 262 6.79 5.05 12.65
N ALA A 263 7.39 3.84 12.65
CA ALA A 263 8.78 3.65 12.24
C ALA A 263 9.03 4.04 10.77
N PHE A 264 8.00 4.03 9.93
CA PHE A 264 8.03 4.44 8.53
C PHE A 264 7.15 5.67 8.24
N LEU A 265 6.49 6.19 9.24
CA LEU A 265 5.63 7.38 9.30
C LEU A 265 4.95 7.68 7.94
N HIS A 266 5.37 8.69 7.19
CA HIS A 266 4.73 9.09 5.93
C HIS A 266 5.16 8.29 4.70
N SER A 267 6.09 7.35 4.83
CA SER A 267 6.68 6.63 3.70
C SER A 267 5.98 5.31 3.33
N GLY A 268 4.78 5.02 3.89
CA GLY A 268 4.11 3.79 3.45
C GLY A 268 3.02 3.21 4.36
N ASN A 269 2.52 3.95 5.33
CA ASN A 269 1.55 3.46 6.33
C ASN A 269 0.08 3.53 5.89
N LEU A 270 -0.18 3.17 4.65
CA LEU A 270 -1.52 2.87 4.13
C LEU A 270 -1.83 1.38 4.35
N ASN A 271 -3.03 1.07 4.82
CA ASN A 271 -3.59 -0.28 4.79
C ASN A 271 -4.64 -0.36 3.67
N ALA A 272 -4.54 -1.34 2.78
CA ALA A 272 -5.45 -1.49 1.65
C ALA A 272 -5.56 -2.95 1.17
N PRO A 273 -6.71 -3.37 0.61
CA PRO A 273 -6.80 -4.59 -0.16
C PRO A 273 -6.23 -4.38 -1.58
N VAL A 274 -5.77 -5.47 -2.22
CA VAL A 274 -5.19 -5.41 -3.58
C VAL A 274 -6.14 -4.83 -4.63
N ALA A 275 -7.45 -4.95 -4.45
CA ALA A 275 -8.45 -4.39 -5.36
C ALA A 275 -8.41 -2.85 -5.37
N ASP A 276 -8.25 -2.20 -4.20
CA ASP A 276 -8.11 -0.75 -4.11
C ASP A 276 -6.75 -0.28 -4.67
N LEU A 277 -5.68 -1.05 -4.40
CA LEU A 277 -4.36 -0.76 -4.99
C LEU A 277 -4.37 -0.86 -6.51
N GLY A 278 -5.06 -1.85 -7.08
CA GLY A 278 -5.25 -1.95 -8.52
C GLY A 278 -5.99 -0.74 -9.09
N ARG A 279 -6.96 -0.18 -8.37
CA ARG A 279 -7.66 1.07 -8.72
C ARG A 279 -6.72 2.27 -8.71
N TRP A 280 -5.92 2.39 -7.64
CA TRP A 280 -4.92 3.45 -7.52
C TRP A 280 -3.87 3.41 -8.63
N VAL A 281 -3.25 2.26 -8.88
CA VAL A 281 -2.17 2.14 -9.87
C VAL A 281 -2.66 2.46 -11.29
N ARG A 282 -3.88 2.05 -11.66
CA ARG A 282 -4.49 2.42 -12.94
C ARG A 282 -4.81 3.92 -13.03
N ALA A 283 -5.35 4.49 -11.96
CA ALA A 283 -5.63 5.93 -11.89
C ALA A 283 -4.34 6.77 -11.97
N LEU A 284 -3.27 6.33 -11.29
CA LEU A 284 -1.95 6.93 -11.37
C LEU A 284 -1.40 6.90 -12.80
N ALA A 285 -1.46 5.74 -13.45
CA ALA A 285 -0.97 5.57 -14.83
C ALA A 285 -1.73 6.41 -15.86
N LYS A 286 -3.02 6.70 -15.60
CA LYS A 286 -3.86 7.56 -16.43
C LYS A 286 -3.79 9.05 -16.04
N GLY A 287 -3.12 9.40 -14.94
CA GLY A 287 -3.06 10.77 -14.45
C GLY A 287 -4.40 11.33 -13.96
N GLU A 288 -5.33 10.46 -13.52
CA GLU A 288 -6.73 10.86 -13.25
C GLU A 288 -6.89 11.95 -12.20
N ARG A 289 -5.90 12.13 -11.32
CA ARG A 289 -5.97 13.11 -10.23
C ARG A 289 -5.18 14.39 -10.50
N LEU A 290 -4.58 14.53 -11.69
CA LEU A 290 -3.70 15.64 -12.09
C LEU A 290 -4.18 16.29 -13.37
N THR A 291 -3.74 17.53 -13.63
CA THR A 291 -3.83 18.11 -14.96
C THR A 291 -2.81 17.41 -15.89
N PRO A 292 -3.00 17.47 -17.23
CA PRO A 292 -2.03 16.89 -18.16
C PRO A 292 -0.59 17.38 -17.94
N ASP A 293 -0.40 18.66 -17.66
CA ASP A 293 0.93 19.25 -17.43
C ASP A 293 1.54 18.75 -16.12
N GLN A 294 0.76 18.65 -15.04
CA GLN A 294 1.21 18.07 -13.78
C GLN A 294 1.57 16.61 -13.94
N PHE A 295 0.75 15.84 -14.65
CA PHE A 295 1.01 14.43 -14.92
C PHE A 295 2.30 14.23 -15.72
N GLN A 296 2.49 15.01 -16.79
CA GLN A 296 3.71 14.96 -17.59
C GLN A 296 4.96 15.28 -16.74
N GLN A 297 4.89 16.26 -15.86
CA GLN A 297 6.01 16.61 -14.97
C GLN A 297 6.25 15.54 -13.90
N MET A 298 5.19 15.00 -13.30
CA MET A 298 5.30 13.98 -12.25
C MET A 298 5.85 12.65 -12.80
N MET A 299 5.44 12.25 -14.00
CA MET A 299 5.84 10.97 -14.61
C MET A 299 7.04 11.10 -15.55
N GLY A 300 7.56 12.32 -15.71
CA GLY A 300 8.74 12.57 -16.56
C GLY A 300 10.04 12.08 -15.93
N PRO A 301 11.11 11.97 -16.74
CA PRO A 301 12.39 11.39 -16.32
C PRO A 301 13.24 12.37 -15.49
N SER A 302 12.71 12.86 -14.35
CA SER A 302 13.35 13.87 -13.51
C SER A 302 14.71 13.45 -12.96
N THR A 303 14.93 12.14 -12.77
CA THR A 303 16.19 11.60 -12.25
C THR A 303 17.06 10.94 -13.33
N ALA A 304 16.69 11.04 -14.61
CA ALA A 304 17.52 10.49 -15.70
C ALA A 304 18.90 11.17 -15.74
N GLY A 305 19.97 10.37 -15.74
CA GLY A 305 21.36 10.84 -15.67
C GLY A 305 21.87 11.05 -14.24
N LEU A 306 21.05 10.86 -13.21
CA LEU A 306 21.44 10.86 -11.80
C LEU A 306 21.57 9.42 -11.28
N GLY A 307 22.57 9.15 -10.44
CA GLY A 307 22.81 7.82 -9.90
C GLY A 307 22.81 6.73 -10.99
N PRO A 308 22.02 5.63 -10.83
CA PRO A 308 21.98 4.51 -11.78
C PRO A 308 20.97 4.70 -12.93
N PHE A 309 20.37 5.88 -13.13
CA PHE A 309 19.23 6.07 -14.00
C PHE A 309 19.58 6.57 -15.39
N THR A 310 18.76 6.12 -16.35
CA THR A 310 18.80 6.49 -17.77
C THR A 310 17.43 7.02 -18.21
N PRO A 311 17.26 7.57 -19.42
CA PRO A 311 15.95 7.96 -19.92
C PRO A 311 14.92 6.82 -19.99
N GLU A 312 15.37 5.56 -20.12
CA GLU A 312 14.52 4.37 -20.19
C GLU A 312 14.28 3.74 -18.81
N ARG A 313 15.11 4.09 -17.81
CA ARG A 313 15.01 3.57 -16.46
C ARG A 313 15.31 4.68 -15.46
N TYR A 314 14.29 5.17 -14.79
CA TYR A 314 14.42 6.28 -13.85
C TYR A 314 13.41 6.17 -12.70
N PHE A 315 13.65 6.92 -11.63
CA PHE A 315 12.70 7.14 -10.55
C PHE A 315 12.00 8.48 -10.77
N ALA A 316 10.69 8.50 -10.58
CA ALA A 316 9.90 9.71 -10.67
C ALA A 316 8.82 9.70 -9.58
N PHE A 317 8.97 10.57 -8.56
CA PHE A 317 7.93 10.86 -7.59
C PHE A 317 7.28 9.62 -6.93
N GLY A 318 8.09 8.66 -6.51
CA GLY A 318 7.64 7.43 -5.84
C GLY A 318 7.45 6.22 -6.77
N VAL A 319 7.70 6.35 -8.07
CA VAL A 319 7.56 5.29 -9.06
C VAL A 319 8.87 5.04 -9.79
N VAL A 320 9.25 3.78 -9.96
CA VAL A 320 10.33 3.39 -10.87
C VAL A 320 9.76 3.14 -12.26
N HIS A 321 10.31 3.80 -13.26
CA HIS A 321 10.01 3.54 -14.66
C HIS A 321 11.01 2.53 -15.24
N LEU A 322 10.52 1.48 -15.87
CA LEU A 322 11.29 0.44 -16.55
C LEU A 322 10.78 0.34 -18.00
N ALA A 323 11.28 1.21 -18.86
CA ALA A 323 10.74 1.44 -20.20
C ALA A 323 9.22 1.72 -20.18
N ASP A 324 8.41 0.83 -20.71
CA ASP A 324 6.94 0.97 -20.75
C ASP A 324 6.25 0.55 -19.43
N TRP A 325 7.00 0.13 -18.40
CA TRP A 325 6.46 -0.35 -17.13
C TRP A 325 6.61 0.65 -15.99
N LEU A 326 5.54 0.87 -15.25
CA LEU A 326 5.59 1.45 -13.90
C LEU A 326 5.83 0.32 -12.90
N TYR A 327 6.74 0.52 -11.97
CA TYR A 327 7.17 -0.49 -11.01
C TYR A 327 7.30 0.08 -9.61
N MET A 328 6.72 -0.64 -8.65
CA MET A 328 6.86 -0.38 -7.22
C MET A 328 7.03 -1.73 -6.51
N ASN A 329 7.94 -1.80 -5.54
CA ASN A 329 8.34 -3.06 -4.88
C ASN A 329 8.39 -2.93 -3.34
N PRO A 330 7.28 -2.60 -2.69
CA PRO A 330 7.25 -2.40 -1.26
C PRO A 330 7.71 -3.64 -0.49
N ALA A 331 8.46 -3.39 0.60
CA ALA A 331 8.73 -4.36 1.65
C ALA A 331 8.49 -3.68 2.99
N TYR A 332 7.55 -4.18 3.77
CA TYR A 332 7.13 -3.52 5.00
C TYR A 332 6.71 -4.54 6.05
N GLY A 333 7.54 -4.71 7.11
CA GLY A 333 7.18 -5.52 8.28
C GLY A 333 6.58 -6.88 7.91
N GLY A 334 7.26 -7.67 7.07
CA GLY A 334 6.81 -9.00 6.66
C GLY A 334 5.84 -9.03 5.47
N TYR A 335 5.32 -7.89 5.03
CA TYR A 335 4.58 -7.78 3.77
C TYR A 335 5.55 -7.44 2.64
N ASN A 336 5.62 -8.29 1.63
CA ASN A 336 6.35 -8.06 0.41
C ASN A 336 5.37 -7.81 -0.73
N GLY A 337 5.54 -6.73 -1.47
CA GLY A 337 4.64 -6.37 -2.55
C GLY A 337 5.34 -6.13 -3.87
N VAL A 338 4.58 -6.20 -4.93
CA VAL A 338 4.93 -5.67 -6.25
C VAL A 338 3.69 -5.09 -6.90
N ALA A 339 3.85 -3.93 -7.50
CA ALA A 339 2.87 -3.34 -8.40
C ALA A 339 3.54 -3.06 -9.74
N PHE A 340 3.00 -3.66 -10.79
CA PHE A 340 3.38 -3.41 -12.18
C PHE A 340 2.21 -2.80 -12.94
N HIS A 341 2.51 -1.88 -13.85
CA HIS A 341 1.56 -1.44 -14.86
C HIS A 341 2.29 -1.25 -16.19
N ASP A 342 1.90 -2.00 -17.23
CA ASP A 342 2.36 -1.79 -18.60
C ASP A 342 1.50 -0.73 -19.28
N THR A 343 2.09 0.40 -19.59
CA THR A 343 1.39 1.57 -20.16
C THR A 343 0.88 1.36 -21.59
N ARG A 344 1.36 0.33 -22.28
CA ARG A 344 0.96 0.05 -23.69
C ARG A 344 -0.23 -0.90 -23.78
N THR A 345 -0.30 -1.89 -22.90
CA THR A 345 -1.43 -2.85 -22.87
C THR A 345 -2.42 -2.54 -21.77
N GLU A 346 -2.15 -1.52 -20.95
CA GLU A 346 -2.87 -1.18 -19.72
C GLU A 346 -3.00 -2.37 -18.75
N THR A 347 -2.01 -3.28 -18.75
CA THR A 347 -1.99 -4.43 -17.88
C THR A 347 -1.46 -4.04 -16.50
N THR A 348 -2.28 -4.21 -15.46
CA THR A 348 -1.92 -3.95 -14.07
C THR A 348 -1.83 -5.26 -13.30
N ILE A 349 -0.74 -5.45 -12.55
CA ILE A 349 -0.48 -6.63 -11.73
C ILE A 349 -0.13 -6.16 -10.33
N ILE A 350 -0.90 -6.59 -9.33
CA ILE A 350 -0.62 -6.34 -7.91
C ILE A 350 -0.48 -7.69 -7.22
N VAL A 351 0.62 -7.89 -6.52
CA VAL A 351 0.85 -9.08 -5.68
C VAL A 351 1.40 -8.63 -4.34
N TYR A 352 0.87 -9.20 -3.26
CA TYR A 352 1.46 -9.12 -1.93
C TYR A 352 1.61 -10.52 -1.37
N THR A 353 2.76 -10.78 -0.73
CA THR A 353 3.08 -12.02 -0.04
C THR A 353 3.52 -11.75 1.39
N THR A 354 3.44 -12.77 2.23
CA THR A 354 4.06 -12.77 3.56
C THR A 354 5.06 -13.93 3.67
N HIS A 355 6.15 -13.72 4.39
CA HIS A 355 7.18 -14.74 4.50
C HIS A 355 6.63 -16.05 5.09
N GLY A 356 7.14 -17.16 4.61
CA GLY A 356 7.03 -18.47 5.25
C GLY A 356 8.29 -18.81 6.04
N PRO A 357 8.27 -19.84 6.86
CA PRO A 357 9.44 -20.23 7.67
C PRO A 357 10.70 -20.54 6.86
N THR A 358 10.53 -20.92 5.59
CA THR A 358 11.62 -21.33 4.68
C THR A 358 11.70 -20.49 3.42
N SER A 359 10.88 -19.43 3.30
CA SER A 359 10.91 -18.57 2.12
C SER A 359 12.22 -17.77 2.04
N PRO A 360 12.69 -17.43 0.82
CA PRO A 360 13.83 -16.52 0.65
C PRO A 360 13.61 -15.19 1.40
N ALA A 361 14.70 -14.67 1.98
CA ALA A 361 14.68 -13.37 2.68
C ALA A 361 14.70 -12.18 1.72
N THR A 362 14.05 -12.30 0.57
CA THR A 362 13.92 -11.28 -0.47
C THR A 362 12.45 -10.90 -0.65
N ASN A 363 12.17 -9.88 -1.44
CA ASN A 363 10.79 -9.57 -1.80
C ASN A 363 10.22 -10.63 -2.77
N ASN A 364 9.57 -11.65 -2.20
CA ASN A 364 9.05 -12.81 -2.94
C ASN A 364 7.90 -12.44 -3.91
N ALA A 365 7.21 -11.33 -3.69
CA ALA A 365 6.15 -10.87 -4.58
C ALA A 365 6.68 -10.48 -5.97
N ILE A 366 7.93 -10.00 -6.06
CA ILE A 366 8.58 -9.65 -7.33
C ILE A 366 8.66 -10.87 -8.23
N ALA A 367 9.06 -12.04 -7.71
CA ALA A 367 9.18 -13.27 -8.50
C ALA A 367 7.81 -13.71 -9.07
N ILE A 368 6.74 -13.58 -8.28
CA ILE A 368 5.37 -13.89 -8.73
C ILE A 368 4.91 -12.87 -9.78
N GLY A 369 5.06 -11.58 -9.49
CA GLY A 369 4.64 -10.52 -10.39
C GLY A 369 5.39 -10.54 -11.73
N THR A 370 6.70 -10.83 -11.72
CA THR A 370 7.51 -10.97 -12.94
C THR A 370 7.08 -12.19 -13.77
N ALA A 371 6.76 -13.32 -13.13
CA ALA A 371 6.22 -14.47 -13.84
C ALA A 371 4.87 -14.16 -14.52
N LEU A 372 3.98 -13.43 -13.83
CA LEU A 372 2.72 -12.96 -14.41
C LEU A 372 2.95 -11.96 -15.55
N ALA A 373 3.83 -10.98 -15.36
CA ALA A 373 4.15 -9.99 -16.40
C ALA A 373 4.76 -10.64 -17.65
N THR A 374 5.64 -11.62 -17.48
CA THR A 374 6.21 -12.39 -18.59
C THR A 374 5.15 -13.21 -19.33
N HIS A 375 4.17 -13.77 -18.63
CA HIS A 375 3.07 -14.51 -19.24
C HIS A 375 2.12 -13.58 -20.00
N LEU A 376 1.76 -12.43 -19.42
CA LEU A 376 0.75 -11.51 -19.97
C LEU A 376 1.29 -10.58 -21.07
N VAL A 377 2.59 -10.25 -21.01
CA VAL A 377 3.28 -9.36 -21.95
C VAL A 377 4.64 -9.98 -22.36
N PRO A 378 4.64 -11.15 -23.03
CA PRO A 378 5.85 -11.96 -23.26
C PRO A 378 6.91 -11.25 -24.11
N ASP A 379 6.50 -10.37 -25.03
CA ASP A 379 7.41 -9.66 -25.92
C ASP A 379 8.20 -8.53 -25.22
N ARG A 380 7.73 -8.09 -24.05
CA ARG A 380 8.28 -6.93 -23.31
C ARG A 380 8.14 -7.09 -21.79
N PRO A 381 8.65 -8.18 -21.19
CA PRO A 381 8.59 -8.31 -19.74
C PRO A 381 9.39 -7.19 -19.05
N PRO A 382 9.01 -6.76 -17.83
CA PRO A 382 9.74 -5.73 -17.11
C PRO A 382 11.17 -6.20 -16.76
N ALA A 383 12.17 -5.36 -17.07
CA ALA A 383 13.56 -5.60 -16.71
C ALA A 383 13.81 -5.18 -15.24
N VAL A 384 13.30 -5.99 -14.28
CA VAL A 384 13.42 -5.70 -12.86
C VAL A 384 14.89 -5.78 -12.44
N PRO A 385 15.42 -4.79 -11.68
CA PRO A 385 16.74 -4.88 -11.08
C PRO A 385 16.85 -6.10 -10.16
N GLY A 386 17.95 -6.85 -10.25
CA GLY A 386 18.26 -7.97 -9.36
C GLY A 386 18.69 -7.53 -7.97
#